data_2fdda84b40d296d08ebe45143c637a86
#
_entry.id   2fdda84b40d296d08ebe45143c637a86
#
_cell.length_a   1.000
_cell.length_b   1.000
_cell.length_c   1.000
_cell.angle_alpha   90.00
_cell.angle_beta   90.00
_cell.angle_gamma   90.00
#
_symmetry.space_group_name_H-M   'P 1'
#
loop_
_entity.id
_entity.type
_entity.pdbx_description
1 polymer ?
#
loop_
_entity_poly.entity_id
_entity_poly.type
_entity_poly.pdbx_seq_one_letter_code
_entity_poly.pdbx_strand_id
1 'polypeptide(L)'
;IKDLRKGSSIINKHNEQYIISHLKNEKTYFDVILQEIDRNILLDEEQRRVVLSDEDYTLIIAGAGAGKTTTIAAKVRYLVEKKHVDPKQILVISFTNKAVGELKERINDGLKIPCPITTFHSAGYAILSKQEVEKKNIVGEGFLFKVVNDYLIGNILDQPENVDKLILFFGSYFDAPYEGNDINLFFNYISKADFSTLRS
;
A
#
# COMPACT_ATOMS: atom_id res chain seq x y z
N ILE A 1 -3.31 -37.72 -12.69
CA ILE A 1 -2.15 -36.79 -12.63
C ILE A 1 -1.51 -36.61 -14.02
N LYS A 2 -1.27 -37.68 -14.82
CA LYS A 2 -0.72 -37.57 -16.19
C LYS A 2 -1.65 -36.79 -17.12
N ASP A 3 -2.95 -36.96 -17.03
CA ASP A 3 -3.92 -36.24 -17.88
C ASP A 3 -4.06 -34.78 -17.51
N LEU A 4 -3.96 -34.43 -16.24
CA LEU A 4 -3.92 -33.01 -15.78
C LEU A 4 -2.67 -32.28 -16.29
N ARG A 5 -1.51 -32.93 -16.31
CA ARG A 5 -0.28 -32.34 -16.87
C ARG A 5 -0.36 -32.12 -18.38
N LYS A 6 -1.01 -33.03 -19.12
CA LYS A 6 -1.27 -32.86 -20.56
C LYS A 6 -2.21 -31.69 -20.81
N GLY A 7 -3.30 -31.57 -20.02
CA GLY A 7 -4.23 -30.44 -20.12
C GLY A 7 -3.53 -29.09 -19.90
N SER A 8 -2.74 -28.99 -18.82
CA SER A 8 -1.95 -27.77 -18.55
C SER A 8 -0.99 -27.41 -19.70
N SER A 9 -0.31 -28.40 -20.27
CA SER A 9 0.61 -28.16 -21.41
C SER A 9 -0.11 -27.64 -22.65
N ILE A 10 -1.32 -28.15 -22.94
CA ILE A 10 -2.13 -27.69 -24.08
C ILE A 10 -2.61 -26.25 -23.85
N ILE A 11 -3.10 -25.94 -22.66
CA ILE A 11 -3.54 -24.58 -22.29
C ILE A 11 -2.37 -23.59 -22.39
N ASN A 12 -1.22 -23.91 -21.80
CA ASN A 12 -0.04 -23.05 -21.86
C ASN A 12 0.41 -22.79 -23.30
N LYS A 13 0.39 -23.81 -24.16
CA LYS A 13 0.72 -23.65 -25.57
C LYS A 13 -0.29 -22.77 -26.30
N HIS A 14 -1.57 -22.92 -26.00
CA HIS A 14 -2.63 -22.07 -26.58
C HIS A 14 -2.47 -20.61 -26.14
N ASN A 15 -2.26 -20.36 -24.85
CA ASN A 15 -2.07 -19.03 -24.31
C ASN A 15 -0.82 -18.36 -24.91
N GLU A 16 0.27 -19.10 -25.06
CA GLU A 16 1.48 -18.59 -25.69
C GLU A 16 1.25 -18.20 -27.14
N GLN A 17 0.58 -19.04 -27.93
CA GLN A 17 0.22 -18.74 -29.32
C GLN A 17 -0.71 -17.53 -29.42
N TYR A 18 -1.66 -17.39 -28.50
CA TYR A 18 -2.55 -16.24 -28.41
C TYR A 18 -1.74 -14.97 -28.18
N ILE A 19 -0.87 -14.96 -27.18
CA ILE A 19 -0.03 -13.80 -26.85
C ILE A 19 0.85 -13.40 -28.03
N ILE A 20 1.56 -14.36 -28.66
CA ILE A 20 2.44 -14.08 -29.81
C ILE A 20 1.66 -13.46 -30.97
N SER A 21 0.48 -14.01 -31.29
CA SER A 21 -0.34 -13.48 -32.39
C SER A 21 -0.83 -12.06 -32.09
N HIS A 22 -1.27 -11.79 -30.87
CA HIS A 22 -1.77 -10.47 -30.49
C HIS A 22 -0.65 -9.43 -30.35
N LEU A 23 0.54 -9.81 -29.88
CA LEU A 23 1.71 -8.94 -29.88
C LEU A 23 2.04 -8.43 -31.27
N LYS A 24 1.93 -9.31 -32.26
CA LYS A 24 2.17 -8.97 -33.67
C LYS A 24 1.07 -8.09 -34.25
N ASN A 25 -0.19 -8.47 -34.06
CA ASN A 25 -1.35 -7.81 -34.65
C ASN A 25 -1.61 -6.42 -34.00
N GLU A 26 -1.34 -6.25 -32.72
CA GLU A 26 -1.59 -5.02 -31.97
C GLU A 26 -0.31 -4.21 -31.74
N LYS A 27 0.77 -4.48 -32.47
CA LYS A 27 2.05 -3.78 -32.28
C LYS A 27 1.89 -2.26 -32.28
N THR A 28 1.22 -1.72 -33.31
CA THR A 28 1.00 -0.28 -33.45
C THR A 28 0.23 0.31 -32.27
N TYR A 29 -0.75 -0.43 -31.72
CA TYR A 29 -1.48 -0.02 -30.55
C TYR A 29 -0.56 0.07 -29.32
N PHE A 30 0.28 -0.94 -29.10
CA PHE A 30 1.21 -0.93 -27.98
C PHE A 30 2.31 0.13 -28.09
N ASP A 31 2.70 0.49 -29.31
CA ASP A 31 3.70 1.53 -29.56
C ASP A 31 3.18 2.92 -29.15
N VAL A 32 1.86 3.13 -29.08
CA VAL A 32 1.24 4.43 -28.74
C VAL A 32 0.39 4.41 -27.47
N ILE A 33 0.23 3.27 -26.80
CA ILE A 33 -0.72 3.07 -25.70
C ILE A 33 -0.57 4.06 -24.52
N LEU A 34 0.59 4.61 -24.30
CA LEU A 34 0.86 5.57 -23.23
C LEU A 34 1.41 6.91 -23.71
N GLN A 35 1.40 7.18 -25.02
CA GLN A 35 1.97 8.41 -25.57
C GLN A 35 1.23 9.69 -25.18
N GLU A 36 -0.01 9.58 -24.72
CA GLU A 36 -0.75 10.71 -24.15
C GLU A 36 -0.17 11.18 -22.80
N ILE A 37 0.47 10.25 -22.07
CA ILE A 37 1.15 10.57 -20.80
C ILE A 37 2.55 11.13 -21.11
N ASP A 38 3.32 10.37 -21.87
CA ASP A 38 4.68 10.76 -22.29
C ASP A 38 5.01 10.04 -23.61
N ARG A 39 5.43 10.82 -24.61
CA ARG A 39 5.78 10.32 -25.96
C ARG A 39 6.98 9.37 -26.00
N ASN A 40 7.81 9.40 -24.94
CA ASN A 40 9.00 8.56 -24.82
C ASN A 40 8.71 7.22 -24.14
N ILE A 41 7.52 7.01 -23.61
CA ILE A 41 7.17 5.75 -22.97
C ILE A 41 6.89 4.70 -24.07
N LEU A 42 7.74 3.69 -24.12
CA LEU A 42 7.57 2.49 -24.93
C LEU A 42 7.54 1.28 -24.03
N LEU A 43 6.53 0.45 -24.18
CA LEU A 43 6.46 -0.83 -23.48
C LEU A 43 7.42 -1.82 -24.13
N ASP A 44 8.23 -2.50 -23.32
CA ASP A 44 9.02 -3.63 -23.77
C ASP A 44 8.13 -4.87 -24.02
N GLU A 45 8.70 -5.94 -24.57
CA GLU A 45 7.95 -7.13 -24.93
C GLU A 45 7.34 -7.82 -23.72
N GLU A 46 8.06 -7.89 -22.60
CA GLU A 46 7.55 -8.51 -21.37
C GLU A 46 6.38 -7.73 -20.79
N GLN A 47 6.46 -6.40 -20.78
CA GLN A 47 5.36 -5.54 -20.34
C GLN A 47 4.13 -5.70 -21.24
N ARG A 48 4.30 -5.79 -22.56
CA ARG A 48 3.21 -6.04 -23.51
C ARG A 48 2.57 -7.42 -23.29
N ARG A 49 3.36 -8.45 -22.98
CA ARG A 49 2.86 -9.79 -22.62
C ARG A 49 2.01 -9.74 -21.36
N VAL A 50 2.43 -9.00 -20.35
CA VAL A 50 1.66 -8.78 -19.11
C VAL A 50 0.33 -8.09 -19.41
N VAL A 51 0.33 -7.07 -20.26
CA VAL A 51 -0.90 -6.34 -20.65
C VAL A 51 -1.87 -7.26 -21.38
N LEU A 52 -1.39 -8.13 -22.24
CA LEU A 52 -2.20 -9.10 -23.00
C LEU A 52 -2.70 -10.29 -22.17
N SER A 53 -1.99 -10.65 -21.10
CA SER A 53 -2.37 -11.79 -20.25
C SER A 53 -3.80 -11.62 -19.74
N ASP A 54 -4.65 -12.63 -19.95
CA ASP A 54 -6.07 -12.65 -19.61
C ASP A 54 -6.36 -13.82 -18.65
N GLU A 55 -5.51 -14.00 -17.68
CA GLU A 55 -5.61 -15.04 -16.66
C GLU A 55 -6.36 -14.52 -15.43
N ASP A 56 -7.10 -15.38 -14.75
CA ASP A 56 -7.82 -15.04 -13.50
C ASP A 56 -6.87 -14.51 -12.42
N TYR A 57 -5.64 -15.03 -12.37
CA TYR A 57 -4.60 -14.64 -11.43
C TYR A 57 -3.27 -14.48 -12.15
N THR A 58 -2.68 -13.29 -12.06
CA THR A 58 -1.37 -13.01 -12.65
C THR A 58 -0.43 -12.43 -11.60
N LEU A 59 0.72 -13.08 -11.39
CA LEU A 59 1.80 -12.57 -10.56
C LEU A 59 2.91 -12.00 -11.42
N ILE A 60 3.24 -10.72 -11.20
CA ILE A 60 4.31 -10.02 -11.92
C ILE A 60 5.44 -9.72 -10.94
N ILE A 61 6.62 -10.27 -11.20
CA ILE A 61 7.83 -10.01 -10.41
C ILE A 61 8.70 -9.03 -11.17
N ALA A 62 8.91 -7.84 -10.61
CA ALA A 62 9.68 -6.79 -11.28
C ALA A 62 10.52 -6.01 -10.28
N GLY A 63 11.77 -5.72 -10.62
CA GLY A 63 12.70 -4.92 -9.84
C GLY A 63 12.29 -3.46 -9.65
N ALA A 64 13.03 -2.71 -8.85
CA ALA A 64 12.85 -1.27 -8.76
C ALA A 64 13.18 -0.62 -10.13
N GLY A 65 12.36 0.34 -10.56
CA GLY A 65 12.56 1.00 -11.87
C GLY A 65 12.12 0.20 -13.10
N ALA A 66 11.69 -1.07 -12.98
CA ALA A 66 11.27 -1.92 -14.10
C ALA A 66 9.92 -1.51 -14.74
N GLY A 67 9.40 -0.32 -14.49
CA GLY A 67 8.19 0.16 -15.13
C GLY A 67 6.87 -0.43 -14.61
N LYS A 68 6.82 -0.94 -13.37
CA LYS A 68 5.58 -1.51 -12.78
C LYS A 68 4.36 -0.60 -12.90
N THR A 69 4.51 0.66 -12.53
CA THR A 69 3.43 1.67 -12.61
C THR A 69 2.99 1.90 -14.06
N THR A 70 3.95 1.94 -14.97
CA THR A 70 3.72 2.06 -16.42
C THR A 70 2.95 0.86 -16.97
N THR A 71 3.32 -0.35 -16.59
CA THR A 71 2.64 -1.58 -16.99
C THR A 71 1.21 -1.64 -16.47
N ILE A 72 0.97 -1.20 -15.22
CA ILE A 72 -0.38 -1.13 -14.64
C ILE A 72 -1.24 -0.12 -15.40
N ALA A 73 -0.71 1.06 -15.72
CA ALA A 73 -1.44 2.07 -16.50
C ALA A 73 -1.81 1.54 -17.90
N ALA A 74 -0.87 0.87 -18.57
CA ALA A 74 -1.12 0.23 -19.86
C ALA A 74 -2.18 -0.89 -19.76
N LYS A 75 -2.14 -1.72 -18.70
CA LYS A 75 -3.15 -2.77 -18.48
C LYS A 75 -4.54 -2.19 -18.28
N VAL A 76 -4.67 -1.15 -17.46
CA VAL A 76 -5.95 -0.45 -17.25
C VAL A 76 -6.49 0.09 -18.57
N ARG A 77 -5.65 0.78 -19.35
CA ARG A 77 -6.06 1.29 -20.67
C ARG A 77 -6.50 0.18 -21.61
N TYR A 78 -5.74 -0.90 -21.69
CA TYR A 78 -6.07 -2.05 -22.51
C TYR A 78 -7.41 -2.69 -22.13
N LEU A 79 -7.68 -2.85 -20.82
CA LEU A 79 -8.94 -3.38 -20.32
C LEU A 79 -10.14 -2.51 -20.74
N VAL A 80 -9.99 -1.18 -20.67
CA VAL A 80 -11.07 -0.25 -21.04
C VAL A 80 -11.26 -0.20 -22.57
N GLU A 81 -10.18 -0.01 -23.33
CA GLU A 81 -10.28 0.23 -24.78
C GLU A 81 -10.49 -1.04 -25.60
N LYS A 82 -9.85 -2.14 -25.24
CA LYS A 82 -9.88 -3.40 -26.00
C LYS A 82 -10.83 -4.45 -25.46
N LYS A 83 -10.95 -4.51 -24.12
CA LYS A 83 -11.83 -5.46 -23.46
C LYS A 83 -13.18 -4.85 -23.07
N HIS A 84 -13.35 -3.53 -23.27
CA HIS A 84 -14.57 -2.78 -22.97
C HIS A 84 -15.04 -2.92 -21.51
N VAL A 85 -14.10 -3.07 -20.59
CA VAL A 85 -14.38 -3.12 -19.15
C VAL A 85 -14.73 -1.71 -18.67
N ASP A 86 -15.84 -1.59 -17.94
CA ASP A 86 -16.21 -0.30 -17.31
C ASP A 86 -15.10 0.11 -16.30
N PRO A 87 -14.55 1.31 -16.40
CA PRO A 87 -13.55 1.81 -15.44
C PRO A 87 -13.95 1.64 -13.97
N LYS A 88 -15.24 1.70 -13.65
CA LYS A 88 -15.76 1.50 -12.30
C LYS A 88 -15.62 0.07 -11.78
N GLN A 89 -15.43 -0.90 -12.66
CA GLN A 89 -15.18 -2.30 -12.33
C GLN A 89 -13.70 -2.61 -12.13
N ILE A 90 -12.81 -1.64 -12.41
CA ILE A 90 -11.37 -1.77 -12.24
C ILE A 90 -10.98 -1.11 -10.92
N LEU A 91 -10.41 -1.87 -9.99
CA LEU A 91 -9.86 -1.35 -8.74
C LEU A 91 -8.34 -1.49 -8.75
N VAL A 92 -7.65 -0.36 -8.66
CA VAL A 92 -6.19 -0.33 -8.53
C VAL A 92 -5.83 -0.08 -7.06
N ILE A 93 -5.02 -0.98 -6.49
CA ILE A 93 -4.59 -0.87 -5.09
C ILE A 93 -3.07 -0.71 -5.03
N SER A 94 -2.61 0.21 -4.19
CA SER A 94 -1.20 0.38 -3.88
C SER A 94 -0.97 0.42 -2.36
N PHE A 95 0.28 0.22 -1.95
CA PHE A 95 0.60 0.19 -0.52
C PHE A 95 0.70 1.59 0.10
N THR A 96 1.26 2.57 -0.64
CA THR A 96 1.50 3.92 -0.11
C THR A 96 0.62 4.97 -0.78
N ASN A 97 0.30 6.05 -0.04
CA ASN A 97 -0.42 7.20 -0.58
C ASN A 97 0.35 7.89 -1.72
N LYS A 98 1.69 7.90 -1.65
CA LYS A 98 2.53 8.44 -2.73
C LYS A 98 2.32 7.66 -4.04
N ALA A 99 2.39 6.34 -3.99
CA ALA A 99 2.18 5.50 -5.17
C ALA A 99 0.72 5.58 -5.71
N VAL A 100 -0.27 5.75 -4.82
CA VAL A 100 -1.66 6.05 -5.22
C VAL A 100 -1.73 7.37 -5.97
N GLY A 101 -1.04 8.42 -5.50
CA GLY A 101 -0.97 9.71 -6.18
C GLY A 101 -0.38 9.58 -7.59
N GLU A 102 0.77 8.92 -7.74
CA GLU A 102 1.42 8.68 -9.03
C GLU A 102 0.54 7.89 -10.01
N LEU A 103 -0.20 6.88 -9.52
CA LEU A 103 -1.13 6.10 -10.34
C LEU A 103 -2.34 6.93 -10.78
N LYS A 104 -2.90 7.78 -9.90
CA LYS A 104 -4.00 8.69 -10.22
C LYS A 104 -3.59 9.68 -11.30
N GLU A 105 -2.45 10.33 -11.13
CA GLU A 105 -1.90 11.27 -12.11
C GLU A 105 -1.76 10.62 -13.49
N ARG A 106 -1.23 9.40 -13.56
CA ARG A 106 -1.06 8.69 -14.84
C ARG A 106 -2.36 8.20 -15.45
N ILE A 107 -3.22 7.55 -14.65
CA ILE A 107 -4.40 6.84 -15.16
C ILE A 107 -5.60 7.78 -15.23
N ASN A 108 -5.93 8.48 -14.12
CA ASN A 108 -7.13 9.30 -14.09
C ASN A 108 -6.91 10.63 -14.84
N ASP A 109 -5.77 11.28 -14.61
CA ASP A 109 -5.49 12.59 -15.20
C ASP A 109 -4.82 12.48 -16.58
N GLY A 110 -3.87 11.59 -16.76
CA GLY A 110 -3.15 11.39 -18.00
C GLY A 110 -3.99 10.65 -19.05
N LEU A 111 -4.49 9.46 -18.73
CA LEU A 111 -5.30 8.66 -19.66
C LEU A 111 -6.78 8.99 -19.66
N LYS A 112 -7.25 9.86 -18.76
CA LYS A 112 -8.68 10.22 -18.57
C LYS A 112 -9.58 9.01 -18.26
N ILE A 113 -9.04 8.00 -17.59
CA ILE A 113 -9.77 6.78 -17.19
C ILE A 113 -10.15 6.89 -15.70
N PRO A 114 -11.42 7.13 -15.34
CA PRO A 114 -11.85 7.38 -13.97
C PRO A 114 -12.05 6.08 -13.18
N CYS A 115 -11.02 5.25 -13.06
CA CYS A 115 -11.09 4.05 -12.24
C CYS A 115 -10.74 4.34 -10.76
N PRO A 116 -11.31 3.60 -9.80
CA PRO A 116 -10.94 3.67 -8.40
C PRO A 116 -9.47 3.29 -8.16
N ILE A 117 -8.70 4.20 -7.56
CA ILE A 117 -7.30 3.98 -7.19
C ILE A 117 -7.13 4.35 -5.71
N THR A 118 -6.70 3.41 -4.88
CA THR A 118 -6.69 3.60 -3.42
C THR A 118 -5.59 2.78 -2.74
N THR A 119 -5.38 3.02 -1.44
CA THR A 119 -4.53 2.14 -0.64
C THR A 119 -5.31 0.90 -0.18
N PHE A 120 -4.57 -0.16 0.18
CA PHE A 120 -5.18 -1.37 0.75
C PHE A 120 -6.02 -1.07 2.01
N HIS A 121 -5.51 -0.22 2.89
CA HIS A 121 -6.22 0.20 4.11
C HIS A 121 -7.51 0.96 3.79
N SER A 122 -7.46 1.89 2.83
CA SER A 122 -8.66 2.66 2.45
C SER A 122 -9.70 1.79 1.76
N ALA A 123 -9.28 0.81 0.95
CA ALA A 123 -10.19 -0.16 0.33
C ALA A 123 -10.88 -1.02 1.40
N GLY A 124 -10.12 -1.55 2.38
CA GLY A 124 -10.66 -2.32 3.50
C GLY A 124 -11.65 -1.51 4.35
N TYR A 125 -11.29 -0.26 4.66
CA TYR A 125 -12.18 0.64 5.38
C TYR A 125 -13.49 0.92 4.62
N ALA A 126 -13.42 1.13 3.31
CA ALA A 126 -14.61 1.36 2.49
C ALA A 126 -15.54 0.14 2.46
N ILE A 127 -15.00 -1.08 2.54
CA ILE A 127 -15.81 -2.31 2.63
C ILE A 127 -16.49 -2.39 4.00
N LEU A 128 -15.74 -2.18 5.09
CA LEU A 128 -16.27 -2.23 6.45
C LEU A 128 -17.34 -1.18 6.68
N SER A 129 -17.12 0.06 6.24
CA SER A 129 -18.06 1.17 6.43
C SER A 129 -19.39 1.01 5.67
N LYS A 130 -19.44 0.14 4.66
CA LYS A 130 -20.70 -0.21 3.97
C LYS A 130 -21.56 -1.21 4.73
N GLN A 131 -20.94 -2.00 5.62
CA GLN A 131 -21.62 -3.06 6.38
C GLN A 131 -22.08 -2.61 7.76
N GLU A 132 -21.57 -1.50 8.28
CA GLU A 132 -21.86 -1.02 9.62
C GLU A 132 -22.89 0.12 9.60
N VAL A 133 -23.90 -0.02 10.46
CA VAL A 133 -24.97 1.00 10.65
C VAL A 133 -24.42 2.25 11.35
N GLU A 134 -23.34 2.12 12.13
CA GLU A 134 -22.67 3.23 12.79
C GLU A 134 -21.34 3.56 12.09
N LYS A 135 -21.20 4.82 11.69
CA LYS A 135 -19.94 5.34 11.14
C LYS A 135 -18.86 5.31 12.21
N LYS A 136 -17.94 4.36 12.15
CA LYS A 136 -16.72 4.39 12.96
C LYS A 136 -15.82 5.51 12.46
N ASN A 137 -15.52 6.47 13.31
CA ASN A 137 -14.55 7.50 12.99
C ASN A 137 -13.15 6.93 13.10
N ILE A 138 -12.34 7.11 12.06
CA ILE A 138 -10.89 6.88 12.17
C ILE A 138 -10.36 7.97 13.08
N VAL A 139 -9.85 7.57 14.24
CA VAL A 139 -9.21 8.49 15.19
C VAL A 139 -7.87 8.95 14.63
N GLY A 140 -7.61 10.25 14.68
CA GLY A 140 -6.36 10.83 14.24
C GLY A 140 -5.16 10.36 15.10
N GLU A 141 -3.94 10.54 14.59
CA GLU A 141 -2.69 10.11 15.25
C GLU A 141 -2.55 10.61 16.70
N GLY A 142 -3.07 11.80 17.02
CA GLY A 142 -3.05 12.34 18.38
C GLY A 142 -4.01 11.67 19.38
N PHE A 143 -4.95 10.85 18.92
CA PHE A 143 -5.96 10.24 19.81
C PHE A 143 -5.36 9.19 20.73
N LEU A 144 -4.48 8.35 20.22
CA LEU A 144 -3.78 7.35 21.03
C LEU A 144 -2.99 8.04 22.15
N PHE A 145 -2.25 9.09 21.81
CA PHE A 145 -1.51 9.89 22.78
C PHE A 145 -2.44 10.46 23.86
N LYS A 146 -3.58 11.02 23.46
CA LYS A 146 -4.58 11.55 24.40
C LYS A 146 -5.11 10.47 25.33
N VAL A 147 -5.52 9.31 24.81
CA VAL A 147 -6.04 8.19 25.61
C VAL A 147 -4.99 7.69 26.60
N VAL A 148 -3.75 7.51 26.15
CA VAL A 148 -2.64 7.07 27.01
C VAL A 148 -2.36 8.13 28.10
N ASN A 149 -2.33 9.39 27.75
CA ASN A 149 -2.10 10.48 28.69
C ASN A 149 -3.22 10.60 29.74
N ASP A 150 -4.48 10.55 29.30
CA ASP A 150 -5.63 10.60 30.19
C ASP A 150 -5.64 9.38 31.15
N TYR A 151 -5.27 8.19 30.65
CA TYR A 151 -5.15 7.00 31.48
C TYR A 151 -3.99 7.10 32.49
N LEU A 152 -2.83 7.58 32.05
CA LEU A 152 -1.67 7.80 32.92
C LEU A 152 -2.00 8.77 34.03
N ILE A 153 -2.59 9.91 33.73
CA ILE A 153 -2.95 10.94 34.72
C ILE A 153 -4.02 10.42 35.68
N GLY A 154 -5.12 9.87 35.16
CA GLY A 154 -6.28 9.52 35.97
C GLY A 154 -6.16 8.20 36.73
N ASN A 155 -5.29 7.28 36.33
CA ASN A 155 -5.23 5.93 36.91
C ASN A 155 -3.84 5.53 37.44
N ILE A 156 -2.78 6.16 36.96
CA ILE A 156 -1.42 5.77 37.36
C ILE A 156 -0.81 6.84 38.27
N LEU A 157 -0.77 8.09 37.84
CA LEU A 157 -0.11 9.17 38.56
C LEU A 157 -0.89 9.64 39.79
N ASP A 158 -2.17 9.31 39.89
CA ASP A 158 -3.01 9.62 41.06
C ASP A 158 -2.71 8.69 42.26
N GLN A 159 -1.90 7.65 42.08
CA GLN A 159 -1.51 6.71 43.14
C GLN A 159 0.01 6.71 43.37
N PRO A 160 0.48 7.09 44.58
CA PRO A 160 1.92 7.17 44.88
C PRO A 160 2.70 5.90 44.57
N GLU A 161 2.14 4.73 44.88
CA GLU A 161 2.78 3.44 44.59
C GLU A 161 3.04 3.19 43.11
N ASN A 162 2.21 3.71 42.22
CA ASN A 162 2.39 3.59 40.79
C ASN A 162 3.44 4.58 40.26
N VAL A 163 3.54 5.75 40.89
CA VAL A 163 4.60 6.74 40.61
C VAL A 163 5.97 6.13 40.92
N ASP A 164 6.12 5.47 42.05
CA ASP A 164 7.36 4.79 42.44
C ASP A 164 7.75 3.69 41.42
N LYS A 165 6.78 2.90 40.99
CA LYS A 165 7.00 1.90 39.92
C LYS A 165 7.43 2.52 38.61
N LEU A 166 6.85 3.65 38.23
CA LEU A 166 7.20 4.37 37.02
C LEU A 166 8.63 4.93 37.09
N ILE A 167 9.03 5.49 38.24
CA ILE A 167 10.39 5.96 38.47
C ILE A 167 11.39 4.80 38.37
N LEU A 168 11.09 3.66 39.00
CA LEU A 168 11.92 2.46 38.93
C LEU A 168 12.04 1.94 37.48
N PHE A 169 10.94 1.96 36.71
CA PHE A 169 10.95 1.59 35.31
C PHE A 169 11.89 2.48 34.51
N PHE A 170 11.75 3.80 34.58
CA PHE A 170 12.62 4.72 33.85
C PHE A 170 14.09 4.65 34.31
N GLY A 171 14.32 4.43 35.58
CA GLY A 171 15.67 4.19 36.13
C GLY A 171 16.31 2.92 35.58
N SER A 172 15.53 1.83 35.48
CA SER A 172 16.04 0.52 35.07
C SER A 172 16.27 0.41 33.57
N TYR A 173 15.40 1.00 32.75
CA TYR A 173 15.42 0.82 31.30
C TYR A 173 16.00 2.00 30.51
N PHE A 174 16.02 3.20 31.09
CA PHE A 174 16.47 4.42 30.43
C PHE A 174 17.55 5.19 31.19
N ASP A 175 18.12 4.62 32.26
CA ASP A 175 19.12 5.28 33.11
C ASP A 175 18.67 6.63 33.68
N ALA A 176 17.38 6.83 33.86
CA ALA A 176 16.87 8.07 34.42
C ALA A 176 17.40 8.25 35.85
N PRO A 177 18.13 9.32 36.15
CA PRO A 177 18.69 9.53 37.49
C PRO A 177 17.58 9.81 38.49
N TYR A 178 17.55 9.05 39.56
CA TYR A 178 16.70 9.28 40.71
C TYR A 178 17.53 9.06 42.00
N GLU A 179 18.09 10.13 42.51
CA GLU A 179 18.85 10.10 43.76
C GLU A 179 18.04 10.77 44.89
N GLY A 180 17.59 9.97 45.84
CA GLY A 180 16.90 10.45 47.03
C GLY A 180 15.55 11.12 46.71
N ASN A 181 15.33 12.33 47.26
CA ASN A 181 14.06 13.06 47.13
C ASN A 181 14.06 14.14 46.02
N ASP A 182 15.05 14.16 45.12
CA ASP A 182 15.08 15.19 44.07
C ASP A 182 14.32 14.74 42.80
N ILE A 183 13.02 14.85 42.89
CA ILE A 183 12.11 14.58 41.79
C ILE A 183 12.32 15.54 40.58
N ASN A 184 12.88 16.73 40.81
CA ASN A 184 13.15 17.70 39.76
C ASN A 184 14.28 17.22 38.83
N LEU A 185 15.29 16.55 39.37
CA LEU A 185 16.35 15.94 38.59
C LEU A 185 15.81 14.90 37.63
N PHE A 186 14.92 14.04 38.10
CA PHE A 186 14.22 13.05 37.32
C PHE A 186 13.39 13.69 36.18
N PHE A 187 12.55 14.67 36.48
CA PHE A 187 11.74 15.34 35.47
C PHE A 187 12.58 16.12 34.43
N ASN A 188 13.67 16.75 34.86
CA ASN A 188 14.59 17.40 33.95
C ASN A 188 15.26 16.43 32.97
N TYR A 189 15.59 15.25 33.45
CA TYR A 189 16.14 14.20 32.59
C TYR A 189 15.07 13.70 31.59
N ILE A 190 13.90 13.29 32.08
CA ILE A 190 12.79 12.78 31.25
C ILE A 190 12.39 13.77 30.16
N SER A 191 12.33 15.07 30.46
CA SER A 191 11.93 16.11 29.50
C SER A 191 12.92 16.31 28.35
N LYS A 192 14.17 15.83 28.47
CA LYS A 192 15.27 16.02 27.51
C LYS A 192 15.74 14.71 26.86
N ALA A 193 15.34 13.57 27.43
CA ALA A 193 15.84 12.28 27.01
C ALA A 193 15.12 11.79 25.73
N ASP A 194 15.86 11.10 24.88
CA ASP A 194 15.31 10.36 23.74
C ASP A 194 15.03 8.92 24.18
N PHE A 195 13.75 8.55 24.26
CA PHE A 195 13.30 7.22 24.64
C PHE A 195 13.06 6.29 23.45
N SER A 196 13.62 6.60 22.29
CA SER A 196 13.46 5.77 21.08
C SER A 196 14.11 4.40 21.19
N THR A 197 15.08 4.23 22.11
CA THR A 197 15.80 2.96 22.34
C THR A 197 15.69 2.54 23.79
N LEU A 198 15.17 1.32 24.02
CA LEU A 198 15.24 0.66 25.33
C LEU A 198 16.66 0.17 25.58
N ARG A 199 17.11 0.26 26.82
CA ARG A 199 18.37 -0.35 27.25
C ARG A 199 18.26 -1.88 27.10
N SER A 200 19.18 -2.49 26.35
CA SER A 200 19.27 -3.94 26.14
C SER A 200 19.86 -4.67 27.35
#